data_89af5f7c835902c211d65462ad831fdc
#
_entry.id   89af5f7c835902c211d65462ad831fdc
#
_cell.length_a   1.000
_cell.length_b   1.000
_cell.length_c   1.000
_cell.angle_alpha   90.00
_cell.angle_beta   90.00
_cell.angle_gamma   90.00
#
_symmetry.space_group_name_H-M   'P 1'
#
loop_
_entity.id
_entity.type
_entity.pdbx_description
1 polymer ?
#
loop_
_entity_poly.entity_id
_entity_poly.type
_entity_poly.pdbx_seq_one_letter_code
_entity_poly.pdbx_strand_id
1 'polypeptide(L)'
;MRVGQNLPVNRFHRHVLRFVDRTSVIESVERMNQSKNYITPGGLQRLRDEHRFLLTRERPAVTQVVAWAASNGDRSENADYQYNKRRLRQIDRRIRYLTKRIDAAEIVDPEAPRAGRTATQVFFGATVRYANAAGAERVVSVVGLDEVDLDRSHISWLSPLARALMKSGAGDRVMLHAPGGTEQLQILEVRYQRIPVQPFSEPPGAESAAKPRHRP
;
A
#
# COMPACT_ATOMS: atom_id res chain seq x y z
N MET A 1 -70.27 23.99 -6.43
CA MET A 1 -69.23 23.83 -7.47
C MET A 1 -67.87 23.97 -6.82
N ARG A 2 -67.18 22.89 -6.58
CA ARG A 2 -65.74 22.86 -6.08
C ARG A 2 -64.94 21.98 -7.02
N VAL A 3 -64.04 22.61 -7.73
CA VAL A 3 -63.09 21.97 -8.64
C VAL A 3 -61.92 21.58 -7.81
N GLY A 4 -61.71 20.27 -7.65
CA GLY A 4 -60.49 19.71 -7.03
C GLY A 4 -59.39 19.57 -8.07
N GLN A 5 -58.27 20.25 -7.86
CA GLN A 5 -57.06 20.05 -8.66
C GLN A 5 -56.18 19.00 -7.99
N ASN A 6 -56.07 17.86 -8.66
CA ASN A 6 -55.10 16.82 -8.36
C ASN A 6 -53.71 17.24 -8.88
N LEU A 7 -52.76 17.47 -7.98
CA LEU A 7 -51.37 17.61 -8.32
C LEU A 7 -50.71 16.19 -8.36
N PRO A 8 -49.89 15.91 -9.35
CA PRO A 8 -49.23 14.63 -9.46
C PRO A 8 -48.07 14.51 -8.42
N VAL A 9 -48.14 13.47 -7.59
CA VAL A 9 -47.08 13.09 -6.66
C VAL A 9 -45.83 12.70 -7.45
N ASN A 10 -44.77 13.47 -7.24
CA ASN A 10 -43.48 13.34 -7.87
C ASN A 10 -42.81 12.01 -7.53
N ARG A 11 -42.70 11.14 -8.50
CA ARG A 11 -42.15 9.76 -8.45
C ARG A 11 -40.66 9.79 -8.70
N PHE A 12 -39.88 10.50 -7.85
CA PHE A 12 -38.44 10.60 -7.96
C PHE A 12 -37.74 10.33 -6.62
N HIS A 13 -37.85 9.09 -6.08
CA HIS A 13 -36.92 8.60 -5.03
C HIS A 13 -36.89 7.07 -5.02
N ARG A 14 -36.51 6.49 -6.15
CA ARG A 14 -36.07 5.08 -6.18
C ARG A 14 -34.98 4.92 -7.23
N HIS A 15 -33.78 5.21 -6.82
CA HIS A 15 -32.48 4.78 -7.39
C HIS A 15 -31.46 5.44 -6.50
N VAL A 16 -30.53 4.80 -5.90
CA VAL A 16 -29.53 3.87 -6.35
C VAL A 16 -28.92 3.23 -5.09
N LEU A 17 -29.43 2.13 -4.61
CA LEU A 17 -28.56 1.16 -3.95
C LEU A 17 -28.04 0.29 -5.09
N ARG A 18 -26.97 0.73 -5.75
CA ARG A 18 -26.17 -0.16 -6.58
C ARG A 18 -25.60 -1.21 -5.65
N PHE A 19 -26.17 -2.39 -5.74
CA PHE A 19 -25.54 -3.63 -5.33
C PHE A 19 -24.14 -3.62 -5.94
N VAL A 20 -23.14 -3.33 -5.13
CA VAL A 20 -21.76 -3.63 -5.51
C VAL A 20 -21.74 -5.15 -5.58
N ASP A 21 -21.74 -5.67 -6.80
CA ASP A 21 -21.75 -7.09 -7.05
C ASP A 21 -20.52 -7.68 -6.35
N ARG A 22 -20.78 -8.57 -5.37
CA ARG A 22 -19.72 -9.29 -4.66
C ARG A 22 -18.74 -9.95 -5.62
N THR A 23 -19.22 -10.36 -6.79
CA THR A 23 -18.42 -10.99 -7.85
C THR A 23 -17.40 -9.99 -8.42
N SER A 24 -17.79 -8.73 -8.66
CA SER A 24 -16.89 -7.71 -9.19
C SER A 24 -15.80 -7.31 -8.18
N VAL A 25 -16.11 -7.35 -6.88
CA VAL A 25 -15.12 -7.11 -5.81
C VAL A 25 -14.17 -8.30 -5.71
N ILE A 26 -14.67 -9.52 -5.77
CA ILE A 26 -13.84 -10.74 -5.73
C ILE A 26 -12.94 -10.79 -6.96
N GLU A 27 -13.46 -10.55 -8.16
CA GLU A 27 -12.65 -10.49 -9.38
C GLU A 27 -11.62 -9.37 -9.36
N SER A 28 -11.93 -8.21 -8.76
CA SER A 28 -10.95 -7.13 -8.62
C SER A 28 -9.85 -7.48 -7.61
N VAL A 29 -10.19 -8.18 -6.53
CA VAL A 29 -9.23 -8.69 -5.53
C VAL A 29 -8.39 -9.82 -6.13
N GLU A 30 -8.98 -10.72 -6.93
CA GLU A 30 -8.24 -11.78 -7.63
C GLU A 30 -7.33 -11.23 -8.70
N ARG A 31 -7.75 -10.22 -9.48
CA ARG A 31 -6.86 -9.50 -10.41
C ARG A 31 -5.73 -8.76 -9.70
N MET A 32 -5.98 -8.21 -8.51
CA MET A 32 -4.91 -7.62 -7.67
C MET A 32 -3.95 -8.70 -7.15
N ASN A 33 -4.44 -9.90 -6.85
CA ASN A 33 -3.62 -11.05 -6.44
C ASN A 33 -2.82 -11.66 -7.60
N GLN A 34 -3.27 -11.52 -8.84
CA GLN A 34 -2.56 -11.94 -10.06
C GLN A 34 -1.68 -10.83 -10.65
N SER A 35 -1.78 -9.59 -10.14
CA SER A 35 -0.92 -8.51 -10.59
C SER A 35 0.52 -8.79 -10.15
N LYS A 36 1.44 -8.64 -11.11
CA LYS A 36 2.88 -8.74 -10.85
C LYS A 36 3.28 -7.89 -9.66
N ASN A 37 4.09 -8.44 -8.76
CA ASN A 37 4.58 -7.72 -7.60
C ASN A 37 5.88 -6.98 -7.93
N TYR A 38 5.77 -5.92 -8.76
CA TYR A 38 6.92 -5.07 -9.02
C TYR A 38 7.37 -4.34 -7.76
N ILE A 39 8.67 -4.35 -7.54
CA ILE A 39 9.31 -3.70 -6.38
C ILE A 39 10.70 -3.20 -6.77
N THR A 40 11.14 -2.09 -6.16
CA THR A 40 12.51 -1.62 -6.31
C THR A 40 13.49 -2.46 -5.47
N PRO A 41 14.80 -2.46 -5.78
CA PRO A 41 15.80 -3.12 -4.93
C PRO A 41 15.76 -2.64 -3.47
N GLY A 42 15.57 -1.31 -3.26
CA GLY A 42 15.46 -0.73 -1.92
C GLY A 42 14.20 -1.17 -1.17
N GLY A 43 13.07 -1.24 -1.85
CA GLY A 43 11.81 -1.73 -1.27
C GLY A 43 11.90 -3.19 -0.86
N LEU A 44 12.47 -4.04 -1.71
CA LEU A 44 12.68 -5.45 -1.38
C LEU A 44 13.62 -5.62 -0.18
N GLN A 45 14.68 -4.84 -0.10
CA GLN A 45 15.60 -4.89 1.03
C GLN A 45 14.87 -4.53 2.33
N ARG A 46 14.05 -3.50 2.33
CA ARG A 46 13.21 -3.11 3.49
C ARG A 46 12.30 -4.24 3.95
N LEU A 47 11.61 -4.91 3.01
CA LEU A 47 10.75 -6.05 3.36
C LEU A 47 11.55 -7.22 3.96
N ARG A 48 12.73 -7.50 3.43
CA ARG A 48 13.62 -8.55 3.94
C ARG A 48 14.13 -8.25 5.34
N ASP A 49 14.47 -7.00 5.62
CA ASP A 49 14.98 -6.59 6.93
C ASP A 49 13.85 -6.66 7.98
N GLU A 50 12.63 -6.18 7.66
CA GLU A 50 11.47 -6.34 8.53
C GLU A 50 11.16 -7.82 8.80
N HIS A 51 11.14 -8.65 7.75
CA HIS A 51 10.88 -10.08 7.87
C HIS A 51 11.90 -10.78 8.77
N ARG A 52 13.19 -10.47 8.59
CA ARG A 52 14.28 -10.99 9.42
C ARG A 52 14.11 -10.58 10.87
N PHE A 53 13.84 -9.30 11.13
CA PHE A 53 13.61 -8.79 12.48
C PHE A 53 12.46 -9.52 13.18
N LEU A 54 11.32 -9.65 12.49
CA LEU A 54 10.16 -10.34 13.05
C LEU A 54 10.46 -11.82 13.38
N LEU A 55 11.18 -12.53 12.52
CA LEU A 55 11.51 -13.93 12.73
C LEU A 55 12.54 -14.16 13.82
N THR A 56 13.59 -13.33 13.86
CA THR A 56 14.76 -13.62 14.70
C THR A 56 14.75 -12.89 16.02
N ARG A 57 13.98 -11.83 16.17
CA ARG A 57 13.94 -11.01 17.39
C ARG A 57 12.55 -10.88 17.99
N GLU A 58 11.61 -10.26 17.30
CA GLU A 58 10.33 -9.91 17.92
C GLU A 58 9.48 -11.15 18.25
N ARG A 59 9.32 -12.07 17.31
CA ARG A 59 8.54 -13.29 17.54
C ARG A 59 9.08 -14.15 18.70
N PRO A 60 10.37 -14.46 18.78
CA PRO A 60 10.94 -15.19 19.93
C PRO A 60 10.71 -14.46 21.25
N ALA A 61 10.96 -13.15 21.32
CA ALA A 61 10.76 -12.35 22.52
C ALA A 61 9.30 -12.40 23.01
N VAL A 62 8.34 -12.16 22.13
CA VAL A 62 6.92 -12.22 22.47
C VAL A 62 6.50 -13.65 22.87
N THR A 63 7.07 -14.69 22.24
CA THR A 63 6.81 -16.09 22.61
C THR A 63 7.26 -16.39 24.04
N GLN A 64 8.42 -15.89 24.45
CA GLN A 64 8.92 -16.04 25.83
C GLN A 64 7.98 -15.35 26.83
N VAL A 65 7.51 -14.13 26.53
CA VAL A 65 6.56 -13.42 27.38
C VAL A 65 5.23 -14.19 27.50
N VAL A 66 4.72 -14.74 26.39
CA VAL A 66 3.51 -15.57 26.41
C VAL A 66 3.69 -16.82 27.28
N ALA A 67 4.84 -17.50 27.16
CA ALA A 67 5.14 -18.67 27.96
C ALA A 67 5.24 -18.35 29.46
N TRP A 68 5.93 -17.26 29.80
CA TRP A 68 6.01 -16.76 31.17
C TRP A 68 4.65 -16.39 31.74
N ALA A 69 3.84 -15.60 31.02
CA ALA A 69 2.52 -15.21 31.45
C ALA A 69 1.58 -16.42 31.64
N ALA A 70 1.73 -17.45 30.80
CA ALA A 70 0.96 -18.70 30.92
C ALA A 70 1.29 -19.52 32.16
N SER A 71 2.46 -19.32 32.78
CA SER A 71 2.87 -19.99 34.02
C SER A 71 2.38 -19.30 35.29
N ASN A 72 1.88 -18.04 35.19
CA ASN A 72 1.54 -17.20 36.35
C ASN A 72 0.04 -17.22 36.73
N GLY A 73 -0.68 -18.32 36.48
CA GLY A 73 -2.07 -18.48 36.92
C GLY A 73 -3.09 -18.65 35.79
N ASP A 74 -4.36 -18.32 36.07
CA ASP A 74 -5.44 -18.52 35.12
C ASP A 74 -5.24 -17.68 33.85
N ARG A 75 -5.12 -18.37 32.70
CA ARG A 75 -4.91 -17.77 31.39
C ARG A 75 -6.08 -16.92 30.90
N SER A 76 -7.28 -17.16 31.41
CA SER A 76 -8.48 -16.43 31.00
C SER A 76 -8.53 -15.02 31.55
N GLU A 77 -8.03 -14.83 32.79
CA GLU A 77 -8.02 -13.56 33.51
C GLU A 77 -6.69 -12.82 33.41
N ASN A 78 -5.64 -13.46 32.85
CA ASN A 78 -4.32 -12.87 32.71
C ASN A 78 -4.26 -11.94 31.49
N ALA A 79 -4.36 -10.63 31.74
CA ALA A 79 -4.34 -9.60 30.70
C ALA A 79 -3.04 -9.63 29.87
N ASP A 80 -1.88 -9.86 30.50
CA ASP A 80 -0.59 -9.94 29.83
C ASP A 80 -0.53 -11.13 28.87
N TYR A 81 -1.06 -12.28 29.28
CA TYR A 81 -1.19 -13.45 28.40
C TYR A 81 -2.05 -13.15 27.19
N GLN A 82 -3.24 -12.56 27.40
CA GLN A 82 -4.18 -12.28 26.31
C GLN A 82 -3.61 -11.22 25.33
N TYR A 83 -2.96 -10.19 25.86
CA TYR A 83 -2.32 -9.14 25.06
C TYR A 83 -1.20 -9.72 24.17
N ASN A 84 -0.25 -10.42 24.78
CA ASN A 84 0.90 -10.95 24.06
C ASN A 84 0.53 -12.08 23.09
N LYS A 85 -0.48 -12.89 23.41
CA LYS A 85 -1.04 -13.88 22.48
C LYS A 85 -1.66 -13.21 21.25
N ARG A 86 -2.34 -12.07 21.42
CA ARG A 86 -2.86 -11.27 20.31
C ARG A 86 -1.71 -10.69 19.47
N ARG A 87 -0.68 -10.15 20.11
CA ARG A 87 0.52 -9.64 19.46
C ARG A 87 1.22 -10.72 18.64
N LEU A 88 1.42 -11.91 19.18
CA LEU A 88 2.02 -13.03 18.48
C LEU A 88 1.25 -13.39 17.19
N ARG A 89 -0.08 -13.42 17.24
CA ARG A 89 -0.91 -13.64 16.05
C ARG A 89 -0.75 -12.53 15.00
N GLN A 90 -0.53 -11.28 15.41
CA GLN A 90 -0.26 -10.16 14.49
C GLN A 90 1.10 -10.35 13.81
N ILE A 91 2.13 -10.68 14.56
CA ILE A 91 3.47 -10.97 14.06
C ILE A 91 3.42 -12.13 13.06
N ASP A 92 2.77 -13.25 13.39
CA ASP A 92 2.64 -14.41 12.50
C ASP A 92 1.89 -14.06 11.19
N ARG A 93 0.87 -13.20 11.25
CA ARG A 93 0.18 -12.69 10.04
C ARG A 93 1.11 -11.81 9.20
N ARG A 94 1.89 -10.93 9.85
CA ARG A 94 2.82 -10.04 9.14
C ARG A 94 3.95 -10.84 8.49
N ILE A 95 4.53 -11.83 9.17
CA ILE A 95 5.53 -12.74 8.60
C ILE A 95 4.98 -13.43 7.35
N ARG A 96 3.79 -14.04 7.42
CA ARG A 96 3.17 -14.69 6.25
C ARG A 96 2.93 -13.73 5.09
N TYR A 97 2.52 -12.50 5.39
CA TYR A 97 2.35 -11.46 4.37
C TYR A 97 3.68 -11.15 3.70
N LEU A 98 4.73 -10.84 4.49
CA LEU A 98 6.06 -10.50 3.98
C LEU A 98 6.66 -11.64 3.17
N THR A 99 6.56 -12.89 3.64
CA THR A 99 7.01 -14.07 2.88
C THR A 99 6.39 -14.10 1.49
N LYS A 100 5.06 -14.01 1.39
CA LYS A 100 4.36 -14.01 0.09
C LYS A 100 4.78 -12.85 -0.81
N ARG A 101 5.00 -11.65 -0.23
CA ARG A 101 5.40 -10.46 -1.00
C ARG A 101 6.83 -10.59 -1.51
N ILE A 102 7.74 -11.12 -0.70
CA ILE A 102 9.15 -11.36 -1.05
C ILE A 102 9.25 -12.45 -2.13
N ASP A 103 8.53 -13.56 -1.96
CA ASP A 103 8.57 -14.69 -2.90
C ASP A 103 8.01 -14.32 -4.27
N ALA A 104 6.98 -13.47 -4.32
CA ALA A 104 6.36 -13.00 -5.56
C ALA A 104 7.02 -11.75 -6.15
N ALA A 105 8.13 -11.27 -5.58
CA ALA A 105 8.75 -9.99 -5.97
C ALA A 105 9.39 -10.07 -7.36
N GLU A 106 8.96 -9.21 -8.29
CA GLU A 106 9.64 -8.91 -9.54
C GLU A 106 10.45 -7.62 -9.36
N ILE A 107 11.77 -7.75 -9.26
CA ILE A 107 12.67 -6.62 -9.00
C ILE A 107 12.82 -5.80 -10.28
N VAL A 108 12.52 -4.52 -10.19
CA VAL A 108 12.75 -3.55 -11.27
C VAL A 108 13.61 -2.42 -10.74
N ASP A 109 14.85 -2.35 -11.22
CA ASP A 109 15.77 -1.28 -10.87
C ASP A 109 15.49 -0.03 -11.71
N PRO A 110 15.14 1.11 -11.09
CA PRO A 110 14.96 2.37 -11.80
C PRO A 110 16.21 2.86 -12.52
N GLU A 111 17.41 2.54 -12.01
CA GLU A 111 18.70 2.96 -12.58
C GLU A 111 19.20 2.03 -13.68
N ALA A 112 18.54 0.91 -13.91
CA ALA A 112 18.94 -0.02 -14.97
C ALA A 112 18.85 0.64 -16.36
N PRO A 113 19.83 0.39 -17.25
CA PRO A 113 19.83 0.94 -18.60
C PRO A 113 18.53 0.64 -19.35
N ARG A 114 17.93 1.65 -19.95
CA ARG A 114 16.70 1.56 -20.72
C ARG A 114 16.94 2.02 -22.17
N ALA A 115 16.25 1.43 -23.11
CA ALA A 115 16.40 1.75 -24.53
C ALA A 115 15.03 2.02 -25.18
N GLY A 116 15.03 2.79 -26.29
CA GLY A 116 13.84 3.10 -27.05
C GLY A 116 12.75 3.77 -26.19
N ARG A 117 11.50 3.38 -26.40
CA ARG A 117 10.34 3.95 -25.69
C ARG A 117 10.39 3.79 -24.16
N THR A 118 11.07 2.77 -23.66
CA THR A 118 11.17 2.54 -22.20
C THR A 118 12.05 3.57 -21.48
N ALA A 119 12.88 4.30 -22.22
CA ALA A 119 13.70 5.39 -21.67
C ALA A 119 12.96 6.73 -21.57
N THR A 120 11.93 6.93 -22.41
CA THR A 120 11.23 8.23 -22.54
C THR A 120 9.78 8.22 -22.09
N GLN A 121 9.20 7.04 -21.89
CA GLN A 121 7.81 6.86 -21.43
C GLN A 121 7.76 6.45 -19.97
N VAL A 122 6.64 6.73 -19.34
CA VAL A 122 6.37 6.37 -17.94
C VAL A 122 6.10 4.88 -17.80
N PHE A 123 6.96 4.17 -17.08
CA PHE A 123 6.78 2.81 -16.60
C PHE A 123 7.08 2.73 -15.11
N PHE A 124 7.03 1.54 -14.53
CA PHE A 124 7.46 1.31 -13.16
C PHE A 124 8.88 1.83 -12.91
N GLY A 125 9.08 2.50 -11.79
CA GLY A 125 10.36 3.13 -11.42
C GLY A 125 10.57 4.53 -12.02
N ALA A 126 9.62 5.07 -12.80
CA ALA A 126 9.72 6.43 -13.33
C ALA A 126 9.44 7.46 -12.23
N THR A 127 10.21 8.55 -12.24
CA THR A 127 9.90 9.80 -11.56
C THR A 127 9.36 10.78 -12.61
N VAL A 128 8.13 11.25 -12.40
CA VAL A 128 7.38 12.05 -13.37
C VAL A 128 7.06 13.41 -12.79
N ARG A 129 7.43 14.47 -13.53
CA ARG A 129 6.96 15.84 -13.26
C ARG A 129 5.81 16.13 -14.22
N TYR A 130 4.69 16.55 -13.67
CA TYR A 130 3.50 16.89 -14.42
C TYR A 130 2.83 18.15 -13.88
N ALA A 131 2.04 18.82 -14.73
CA ALA A 131 1.23 19.95 -14.35
C ALA A 131 -0.25 19.61 -14.52
N ASN A 132 -1.10 20.18 -13.69
CA ASN A 132 -2.54 20.12 -13.85
C ASN A 132 -3.07 21.27 -14.74
N ALA A 133 -4.38 21.31 -15.00
CA ALA A 133 -5.00 22.35 -15.82
C ALA A 133 -4.81 23.78 -15.28
N ALA A 134 -4.60 23.94 -13.97
CA ALA A 134 -4.31 25.22 -13.32
C ALA A 134 -2.81 25.60 -13.38
N GLY A 135 -1.96 24.78 -14.00
CA GLY A 135 -0.53 24.99 -14.08
C GLY A 135 0.25 24.61 -12.83
N ALA A 136 -0.40 24.00 -11.83
CA ALA A 136 0.29 23.55 -10.63
C ALA A 136 1.12 22.30 -10.93
N GLU A 137 2.43 22.40 -10.71
CA GLU A 137 3.38 21.32 -10.96
C GLU A 137 3.50 20.40 -9.76
N ARG A 138 3.66 19.10 -10.03
CA ARG A 138 3.93 18.06 -9.03
C ARG A 138 4.94 17.05 -9.57
N VAL A 139 5.68 16.43 -8.65
CA VAL A 139 6.60 15.34 -8.94
C VAL A 139 6.16 14.10 -8.19
N VAL A 140 6.08 12.96 -8.86
CA VAL A 140 5.75 11.68 -8.23
C VAL A 140 6.69 10.59 -8.73
N SER A 141 6.98 9.61 -7.88
CA SER A 141 7.72 8.40 -8.27
C SER A 141 6.79 7.21 -8.26
N VAL A 142 6.81 6.43 -9.34
CA VAL A 142 5.97 5.24 -9.52
C VAL A 142 6.67 4.02 -8.94
N VAL A 143 6.14 3.51 -7.84
CA VAL A 143 6.75 2.45 -7.02
C VAL A 143 5.80 1.25 -6.80
N GLY A 144 6.29 0.22 -6.13
CA GLY A 144 5.51 -0.94 -5.72
C GLY A 144 4.45 -0.61 -4.67
N LEU A 145 3.51 -1.54 -4.48
CA LEU A 145 2.44 -1.38 -3.50
C LEU A 145 2.97 -1.23 -2.06
N ASP A 146 4.06 -1.95 -1.75
CA ASP A 146 4.68 -1.94 -0.41
C ASP A 146 5.65 -0.76 -0.20
N GLU A 147 5.85 0.08 -1.22
CA GLU A 147 6.80 1.20 -1.21
C GLU A 147 6.12 2.57 -1.20
N VAL A 148 4.79 2.59 -1.11
CA VAL A 148 4.01 3.84 -1.10
C VAL A 148 4.40 4.69 0.10
N ASP A 149 4.74 5.96 -0.17
CA ASP A 149 5.10 6.97 0.81
C ASP A 149 4.63 8.33 0.28
N LEU A 150 3.51 8.83 0.80
CA LEU A 150 2.90 10.06 0.31
C LEU A 150 3.73 11.30 0.67
N ASP A 151 4.46 11.28 1.78
CA ASP A 151 5.33 12.38 2.20
C ASP A 151 6.50 12.57 1.23
N ARG A 152 6.90 11.50 0.54
CA ARG A 152 7.93 11.49 -0.50
C ARG A 152 7.36 11.49 -1.92
N SER A 153 6.05 11.62 -2.05
CA SER A 153 5.36 11.55 -3.35
C SER A 153 5.58 10.22 -4.09
N HIS A 154 5.75 9.13 -3.34
CA HIS A 154 5.83 7.77 -3.91
C HIS A 154 4.43 7.20 -4.03
N ILE A 155 4.00 6.93 -5.24
CA ILE A 155 2.67 6.41 -5.56
C ILE A 155 2.74 4.98 -6.08
N SER A 156 1.75 4.17 -5.71
CA SER A 156 1.65 2.82 -6.28
C SER A 156 1.44 2.87 -7.79
N TRP A 157 2.14 2.00 -8.53
CA TRP A 157 1.91 1.81 -9.97
C TRP A 157 0.46 1.36 -10.31
N LEU A 158 -0.30 0.88 -9.31
CA LEU A 158 -1.72 0.52 -9.43
C LEU A 158 -2.66 1.71 -9.17
N SER A 159 -2.15 2.85 -8.70
CA SER A 159 -2.97 4.02 -8.39
C SER A 159 -3.60 4.61 -9.66
N PRO A 160 -4.75 5.31 -9.55
CA PRO A 160 -5.38 5.98 -10.68
C PRO A 160 -4.43 6.95 -11.39
N LEU A 161 -3.65 7.72 -10.62
CA LEU A 161 -2.67 8.66 -11.17
C LEU A 161 -1.57 7.93 -11.95
N ALA A 162 -0.96 6.89 -11.37
CA ALA A 162 0.06 6.14 -12.08
C ALA A 162 -0.49 5.51 -13.37
N ARG A 163 -1.71 4.95 -13.33
CA ARG A 163 -2.37 4.38 -14.53
C ARG A 163 -2.62 5.40 -15.63
N ALA A 164 -2.99 6.64 -15.25
CA ALA A 164 -3.19 7.72 -16.21
C ALA A 164 -1.87 8.13 -16.88
N LEU A 165 -0.76 8.14 -16.13
CA LEU A 165 0.58 8.51 -16.63
C LEU A 165 1.27 7.41 -17.44
N MET A 166 0.99 6.13 -17.16
CA MET A 166 1.68 4.98 -17.76
C MET A 166 1.66 4.99 -19.29
N LYS A 167 2.79 4.65 -19.88
CA LYS A 167 3.06 4.59 -21.34
C LYS A 167 3.07 5.92 -22.07
N SER A 168 2.83 7.04 -21.37
CA SER A 168 2.91 8.40 -21.91
C SER A 168 4.31 8.99 -21.66
N GLY A 169 4.71 9.96 -22.45
CA GLY A 169 6.02 10.63 -22.39
C GLY A 169 5.93 12.11 -22.08
N ALA A 170 7.07 12.78 -22.01
CA ALA A 170 7.13 14.23 -21.85
C ALA A 170 6.43 14.94 -23.02
N GLY A 171 5.60 15.95 -22.73
CA GLY A 171 4.75 16.68 -23.67
C GLY A 171 3.34 16.11 -23.81
N ASP A 172 3.10 14.86 -23.43
CA ASP A 172 1.78 14.24 -23.56
C ASP A 172 0.78 14.82 -22.55
N ARG A 173 -0.49 14.83 -22.94
CA ARG A 173 -1.63 15.16 -22.09
C ARG A 173 -2.42 13.90 -21.79
N VAL A 174 -2.71 13.67 -20.54
CA VAL A 174 -3.44 12.48 -20.06
C VAL A 174 -4.65 12.91 -19.22
N MET A 175 -5.65 12.04 -19.16
CA MET A 175 -6.85 12.27 -18.34
C MET A 175 -6.78 11.41 -17.09
N LEU A 176 -6.74 12.05 -15.93
CA LEU A 176 -6.86 11.40 -14.64
C LEU A 176 -8.34 11.26 -14.27
N HIS A 177 -8.80 10.03 -14.11
CA HIS A 177 -10.13 9.72 -13.57
C HIS A 177 -9.99 9.33 -12.10
N ALA A 178 -10.39 10.21 -11.20
CA ALA A 178 -10.35 10.00 -9.76
C ALA A 178 -11.77 10.15 -9.16
N PRO A 179 -12.01 9.66 -7.94
CA PRO A 179 -13.32 9.81 -7.27
C PRO A 179 -13.79 11.27 -7.14
N GLY A 180 -12.84 12.22 -7.12
CA GLY A 180 -13.13 13.67 -7.08
C GLY A 180 -13.44 14.31 -8.43
N GLY A 181 -13.44 13.54 -9.54
CA GLY A 181 -13.68 14.04 -10.88
C GLY A 181 -12.61 13.65 -11.89
N THR A 182 -12.72 14.23 -13.08
CA THR A 182 -11.76 14.05 -14.17
C THR A 182 -10.89 15.29 -14.31
N GLU A 183 -9.58 15.12 -14.35
CA GLU A 183 -8.62 16.21 -14.47
C GLU A 183 -7.64 15.94 -15.62
N GLN A 184 -7.36 16.96 -16.44
CA GLN A 184 -6.34 16.88 -17.47
C GLN A 184 -4.96 17.19 -16.86
N LEU A 185 -4.00 16.32 -17.13
CA LEU A 185 -2.61 16.50 -16.70
C LEU A 185 -1.72 16.58 -17.92
N GLN A 186 -0.68 17.42 -17.86
CA GLN A 186 0.39 17.47 -18.86
C GLN A 186 1.68 16.94 -18.27
N ILE A 187 2.28 15.94 -18.90
CA ILE A 187 3.58 15.39 -18.48
C ILE A 187 4.68 16.36 -18.95
N LEU A 188 5.44 16.87 -18.00
CA LEU A 188 6.53 17.81 -18.29
C LEU A 188 7.86 17.09 -18.46
N GLU A 189 8.07 16.04 -17.65
CA GLU A 189 9.33 15.33 -17.64
C GLU A 189 9.18 13.90 -17.12
N VAL A 190 9.95 12.98 -17.68
CA VAL A 190 10.08 11.60 -17.22
C VAL A 190 11.55 11.30 -16.97
N ARG A 191 11.88 10.88 -15.75
CA ARG A 191 13.25 10.51 -15.36
C ARG A 191 13.24 9.11 -14.74
N TYR A 192 14.36 8.42 -14.92
CA TYR A 192 14.66 7.17 -14.24
C TYR A 192 15.91 7.38 -13.40
N GLN A 193 15.74 7.35 -12.10
CA GLN A 193 16.80 7.60 -11.12
C GLN A 193 16.53 6.80 -9.86
N ARG A 194 17.50 6.70 -9.01
CA ARG A 194 17.34 6.05 -7.72
C ARG A 194 16.18 6.67 -6.94
N ILE A 195 15.22 5.83 -6.55
CA ILE A 195 14.11 6.22 -5.68
C ILE A 195 14.50 5.88 -4.24
N PRO A 196 14.67 6.89 -3.36
CA PRO A 196 15.08 6.64 -1.99
C PRO A 196 13.95 6.02 -1.19
N VAL A 197 14.11 4.76 -0.79
CA VAL A 197 13.19 4.06 0.11
C VAL A 197 13.70 4.20 1.53
N GLN A 198 12.81 4.53 2.47
CA GLN A 198 13.18 4.57 3.88
C GLN A 198 13.54 3.15 4.35
N PRO A 199 14.75 2.93 4.89
CA PRO A 199 15.12 1.61 5.38
C PRO A 199 14.23 1.20 6.56
N PHE A 200 14.13 -0.10 6.79
CA PHE A 200 13.45 -0.62 7.97
C PHE A 200 14.20 -0.13 9.22
N SER A 201 13.47 0.42 10.18
CA SER A 201 13.98 0.76 11.51
C SER A 201 13.25 -0.08 12.55
N GLU A 202 14.00 -0.67 13.47
CA GLU A 202 13.43 -1.45 14.57
C GLU A 202 12.57 -0.54 15.46
N PRO A 203 11.39 -0.98 15.91
CA PRO A 203 10.57 -0.21 16.82
C PRO A 203 11.33 0.09 18.12
N PRO A 204 11.18 1.30 18.70
CA PRO A 204 11.80 1.62 19.98
C PRO A 204 11.30 0.66 21.06
N GLY A 205 12.22 0.09 21.86
CA GLY A 205 11.90 -0.86 22.92
C GLY A 205 11.92 -2.35 22.52
N ALA A 206 12.24 -2.68 21.28
CA ALA A 206 12.40 -4.07 20.85
C ALA A 206 13.49 -4.83 21.67
N GLU A 207 14.52 -4.13 22.13
CA GLU A 207 15.56 -4.70 23.03
C GLU A 207 15.06 -4.93 24.46
N SER A 208 14.11 -4.15 24.94
CA SER A 208 13.59 -4.24 26.31
C SER A 208 12.63 -5.41 26.51
N ALA A 209 12.01 -5.93 25.47
CA ALA A 209 11.11 -7.07 25.53
C ALA A 209 11.83 -8.41 25.77
N ALA A 210 13.15 -8.45 25.59
CA ALA A 210 13.96 -9.66 25.72
C ALA A 210 14.43 -9.93 27.18
N LYS A 211 14.26 -9.00 28.12
CA LYS A 211 14.64 -9.23 29.52
C LYS A 211 13.38 -9.42 30.38
N PRO A 212 13.14 -10.63 30.93
CA PRO A 212 12.14 -10.78 31.97
C PRO A 212 12.52 -9.85 33.14
N ARG A 213 11.62 -8.93 33.51
CA ARG A 213 11.79 -8.12 34.72
C ARG A 213 11.68 -9.09 35.90
N HIS A 214 12.81 -9.52 36.44
CA HIS A 214 12.84 -10.09 37.78
C HIS A 214 12.34 -8.99 38.75
N ARG A 215 11.11 -9.10 39.20
CA ARG A 215 10.71 -8.46 40.45
C ARG A 215 11.15 -9.38 41.58
N PRO A 216 11.79 -8.81 42.63
CA PRO A 216 12.14 -9.54 43.84
C PRO A 216 10.90 -10.03 44.58
#